data_54bcc54e03a501d99d73e9c9914435bb
#
_entry.id   54bcc54e03a501d99d73e9c9914435bb
#
_cell.length_a   1.000
_cell.length_b   1.000
_cell.length_c   1.000
_cell.angle_alpha   90.00
_cell.angle_beta   90.00
_cell.angle_gamma   90.00
#
_symmetry.space_group_name_H-M   'P 1'
#
loop_
_entity.id
_entity.type
_entity.pdbx_description
1 polymer ?
#
loop_
_entity_poly.entity_id
_entity_poly.type
_entity_poly.pdbx_seq_one_letter_code
_entity_poly.pdbx_strand_id
1 'polypeptide(L)'
;MGNLIESYLRTDHFTEAKELLTRYDEMIQDRERENEEQGTAFPVDRCRALMYVFYADMYVLQDKPKETLDALLKATPIVEKTGDDYTEFCYNFVFAKYYYLIGMYERALNIIDKNKLTEEDIRTSELKVEILEALGRYKEALAFSREVVEHTKMLHNEAFNRQINQLRTLHDLNNQEMQAYELQLREQQLHTQRLLMIILLVVSIVLLVMLYIVYKSYRSARRYQRELMKDKEALVESERQLRTAKEI
;
A
#
# COMPACT_ATOMS: atom_id res chain seq x y z
N MET A 1 32.96 10.66 21.95
CA MET A 1 32.32 9.34 22.28
C MET A 1 31.12 9.09 21.34
N GLY A 2 30.21 10.01 21.13
CA GLY A 2 29.05 9.83 20.28
C GLY A 2 29.36 9.30 18.87
N ASN A 3 30.31 9.90 18.16
CA ASN A 3 30.73 9.48 16.81
C ASN A 3 31.25 8.02 16.78
N LEU A 4 31.88 7.56 17.87
CA LEU A 4 32.37 6.19 17.97
C LEU A 4 31.23 5.18 18.21
N ILE A 5 30.26 5.54 19.06
CA ILE A 5 29.03 4.76 19.27
C ILE A 5 28.29 4.62 17.94
N GLU A 6 28.08 5.72 17.22
CA GLU A 6 27.46 5.71 15.92
C GLU A 6 28.19 4.84 14.89
N SER A 7 29.52 4.89 14.87
CA SER A 7 30.34 4.03 14.00
C SER A 7 30.12 2.55 14.29
N TYR A 8 30.08 2.15 15.57
CA TYR A 8 29.79 0.76 15.95
C TYR A 8 28.35 0.34 15.61
N LEU A 9 27.37 1.21 15.79
CA LEU A 9 25.99 0.94 15.40
C LEU A 9 25.85 0.73 13.88
N ARG A 10 26.58 1.51 13.07
CA ARG A 10 26.58 1.38 11.60
C ARG A 10 27.25 0.10 11.09
N THR A 11 28.10 -0.51 11.88
CA THR A 11 28.83 -1.75 11.53
C THR A 11 28.32 -2.97 12.30
N ASP A 12 27.15 -2.88 12.92
CA ASP A 12 26.46 -3.94 13.67
C ASP A 12 27.26 -4.49 14.87
N HIS A 13 28.23 -3.70 15.38
CA HIS A 13 29.02 -4.03 16.57
C HIS A 13 28.28 -3.63 17.85
N PHE A 14 27.12 -4.27 18.08
CA PHE A 14 26.21 -3.89 19.18
C PHE A 14 26.77 -4.10 20.57
N THR A 15 27.67 -5.08 20.75
CA THR A 15 28.31 -5.33 22.05
C THR A 15 29.22 -4.19 22.44
N GLU A 16 30.08 -3.75 21.53
CA GLU A 16 31.00 -2.64 21.70
C GLU A 16 30.26 -1.32 21.85
N ALA A 17 29.18 -1.13 21.04
CA ALA A 17 28.32 0.03 21.19
C ALA A 17 27.68 0.11 22.58
N LYS A 18 27.18 -1.02 23.10
CA LYS A 18 26.58 -1.10 24.43
C LYS A 18 27.59 -0.82 25.56
N GLU A 19 28.81 -1.36 25.46
CA GLU A 19 29.87 -1.05 26.41
C GLU A 19 30.22 0.44 26.45
N LEU A 20 30.31 1.08 25.27
CA LEU A 20 30.54 2.51 25.19
C LEU A 20 29.35 3.33 25.74
N LEU A 21 28.12 2.89 25.51
CA LEU A 21 26.94 3.54 26.06
C LEU A 21 26.93 3.45 27.60
N THR A 22 27.32 2.31 28.17
CA THR A 22 27.46 2.17 29.62
C THR A 22 28.52 3.13 30.20
N ARG A 23 29.69 3.21 29.54
CA ARG A 23 30.73 4.18 29.93
C ARG A 23 30.26 5.64 29.76
N TYR A 24 29.44 5.89 28.74
CA TYR A 24 28.91 7.22 28.52
C TYR A 24 27.92 7.62 29.63
N ASP A 25 27.10 6.70 30.11
CA ASP A 25 26.23 6.91 31.28
C ASP A 25 27.05 7.20 32.57
N GLU A 26 28.10 6.43 32.86
CA GLU A 26 28.99 6.68 33.96
C GLU A 26 29.62 8.09 33.90
N MET A 27 30.08 8.51 32.72
CA MET A 27 30.62 9.85 32.53
C MET A 27 29.57 10.96 32.74
N ILE A 28 28.30 10.72 32.32
CA ILE A 28 27.21 11.67 32.55
C ILE A 28 26.96 11.83 34.07
N GLN A 29 26.93 10.73 34.82
CA GLN A 29 26.74 10.73 36.28
C GLN A 29 27.91 11.43 37.00
N ASP A 30 29.15 11.23 36.57
CA ASP A 30 30.30 11.92 37.11
C ASP A 30 30.23 13.43 36.89
N ARG A 31 29.86 13.84 35.67
CA ARG A 31 29.66 15.27 35.32
C ARG A 31 28.51 15.91 36.08
N GLU A 32 27.46 15.17 36.36
CA GLU A 32 26.34 15.63 37.17
C GLU A 32 26.79 15.93 38.61
N ARG A 33 27.57 15.03 39.21
CA ARG A 33 28.20 15.22 40.53
C ARG A 33 29.15 16.42 40.54
N GLU A 34 30.01 16.55 39.53
CA GLU A 34 30.90 17.72 39.43
C GLU A 34 30.14 19.02 39.29
N ASN A 35 29.01 19.07 38.58
CA ASN A 35 28.16 20.25 38.48
C ASN A 35 27.57 20.64 39.83
N GLU A 36 27.12 19.67 40.64
CA GLU A 36 26.58 19.89 41.98
C GLU A 36 27.66 20.35 42.97
N GLU A 37 28.85 19.74 42.92
CA GLU A 37 29.93 20.03 43.89
C GLU A 37 30.70 21.32 43.58
N GLN A 38 30.92 21.59 42.28
CA GLN A 38 31.77 22.72 41.84
C GLN A 38 31.01 23.90 41.23
N GLY A 39 29.66 23.76 41.09
CA GLY A 39 28.85 24.81 40.45
C GLY A 39 29.13 24.97 38.94
N THR A 40 29.67 23.93 38.27
CA THR A 40 29.91 23.97 36.84
C THR A 40 28.60 23.79 36.05
N ALA A 41 28.54 24.32 34.80
CA ALA A 41 27.32 24.29 33.99
C ALA A 41 27.51 23.38 32.77
N PHE A 42 28.01 22.17 32.96
CA PHE A 42 28.10 21.22 31.85
C PHE A 42 26.70 20.76 31.45
N PRO A 43 26.37 20.67 30.13
CA PRO A 43 25.01 20.35 29.66
C PRO A 43 24.70 18.85 29.77
N VAL A 44 24.53 18.35 30.98
CA VAL A 44 24.27 16.95 31.30
C VAL A 44 22.97 16.44 30.65
N ASP A 45 21.92 17.26 30.68
CA ASP A 45 20.64 16.89 30.08
C ASP A 45 20.76 16.55 28.60
N ARG A 46 21.51 17.36 27.84
CA ARG A 46 21.78 17.09 26.42
C ARG A 46 22.48 15.76 26.21
N CYS A 47 23.53 15.48 27.01
CA CYS A 47 24.28 14.23 26.92
C CYS A 47 23.39 13.02 27.24
N ARG A 48 22.52 13.16 28.25
CA ARG A 48 21.58 12.11 28.68
C ARG A 48 20.52 11.85 27.61
N ALA A 49 19.97 12.88 26.99
CA ALA A 49 19.04 12.75 25.87
C ALA A 49 19.67 11.98 24.71
N LEU A 50 20.87 12.39 24.28
CA LEU A 50 21.61 11.70 23.19
C LEU A 50 21.95 10.25 23.55
N MET A 51 22.29 9.95 24.78
CA MET A 51 22.51 8.58 25.22
C MET A 51 21.27 7.71 25.04
N TYR A 52 20.09 8.19 25.47
CA TYR A 52 18.85 7.43 25.25
C TYR A 52 18.49 7.31 23.77
N VAL A 53 18.79 8.33 22.96
CA VAL A 53 18.61 8.26 21.49
C VAL A 53 19.52 7.18 20.88
N PHE A 54 20.78 7.08 21.31
CA PHE A 54 21.69 6.01 20.84
C PHE A 54 21.24 4.61 21.30
N TYR A 55 20.71 4.46 22.52
CA TYR A 55 20.08 3.20 22.93
C TYR A 55 18.89 2.85 22.06
N ALA A 56 18.03 3.84 21.76
CA ALA A 56 16.89 3.63 20.88
C ALA A 56 17.33 3.22 19.47
N ASP A 57 18.35 3.87 18.91
CA ASP A 57 18.89 3.53 17.59
C ASP A 57 19.46 2.12 17.56
N MET A 58 20.21 1.73 18.59
CA MET A 58 20.70 0.35 18.76
C MET A 58 19.55 -0.67 18.78
N TYR A 59 18.46 -0.37 19.48
CA TYR A 59 17.31 -1.28 19.56
C TYR A 59 16.52 -1.33 18.27
N VAL A 60 16.40 -0.24 17.53
CA VAL A 60 15.80 -0.25 16.16
C VAL A 60 16.58 -1.19 15.26
N LEU A 61 17.91 -1.08 15.25
CA LEU A 61 18.77 -1.92 14.42
C LEU A 61 18.72 -3.41 14.81
N GLN A 62 18.29 -3.72 16.03
CA GLN A 62 18.09 -5.09 16.53
C GLN A 62 16.63 -5.58 16.42
N ASP A 63 15.76 -4.88 15.71
CA ASP A 63 14.33 -5.21 15.59
C ASP A 63 13.60 -5.37 16.94
N LYS A 64 13.88 -4.47 17.90
CA LYS A 64 13.32 -4.46 19.25
C LYS A 64 12.40 -3.25 19.48
N PRO A 65 11.19 -3.24 18.95
CA PRO A 65 10.34 -2.04 18.97
C PRO A 65 9.91 -1.60 20.37
N LYS A 66 9.77 -2.52 21.33
CA LYS A 66 9.40 -2.16 22.71
C LYS A 66 10.51 -1.42 23.41
N GLU A 67 11.73 -1.96 23.38
CA GLU A 67 12.91 -1.36 23.96
C GLU A 67 13.25 -0.03 23.31
N THR A 68 13.05 0.08 22.00
CA THR A 68 13.19 1.33 21.26
C THR A 68 12.24 2.40 21.79
N LEU A 69 10.96 2.07 21.91
CA LEU A 69 9.97 3.02 22.43
C LEU A 69 10.27 3.44 23.85
N ASP A 70 10.65 2.52 24.72
CA ASP A 70 11.02 2.81 26.11
C ASP A 70 12.20 3.79 26.20
N ALA A 71 13.21 3.61 25.35
CA ALA A 71 14.35 4.52 25.29
C ALA A 71 13.95 5.90 24.75
N LEU A 72 13.14 5.97 23.70
CA LEU A 72 12.62 7.23 23.18
C LEU A 72 11.76 7.98 24.19
N LEU A 73 10.88 7.30 24.92
CA LEU A 73 10.06 7.91 25.96
C LEU A 73 10.89 8.50 27.10
N LYS A 74 12.05 7.91 27.42
CA LYS A 74 13.01 8.48 28.40
C LYS A 74 13.70 9.72 27.85
N ALA A 75 13.96 9.78 26.54
CA ALA A 75 14.59 10.93 25.90
C ALA A 75 13.60 12.13 25.77
N THR A 76 12.32 11.86 25.46
CA THR A 76 11.28 12.88 25.13
C THR A 76 11.30 14.08 26.07
N PRO A 77 11.11 13.95 27.41
CA PRO A 77 10.99 15.12 28.30
C PRO A 77 12.31 15.91 28.38
N ILE A 78 13.43 15.27 28.10
CA ILE A 78 14.74 15.92 28.14
C ILE A 78 14.96 16.70 26.84
N VAL A 79 14.62 16.14 25.68
CA VAL A 79 14.70 16.79 24.37
C VAL A 79 13.82 18.04 24.37
N GLU A 80 12.57 17.94 24.82
CA GLU A 80 11.65 19.07 24.91
C GLU A 80 12.16 20.18 25.84
N LYS A 81 12.81 19.81 26.95
CA LYS A 81 13.40 20.76 27.90
C LYS A 81 14.63 21.48 27.35
N THR A 82 15.50 20.76 26.64
CA THR A 82 16.78 21.30 26.16
C THR A 82 16.61 22.21 24.96
N GLY A 83 15.63 21.94 24.08
CA GLY A 83 15.39 22.73 22.87
C GLY A 83 16.60 22.81 21.91
N ASP A 84 17.55 21.85 21.99
CA ASP A 84 18.76 21.79 21.17
C ASP A 84 18.44 21.18 19.79
N ASP A 85 18.59 21.94 18.74
CA ASP A 85 18.24 21.53 17.36
C ASP A 85 18.93 20.23 16.96
N TYR A 86 20.17 19.99 17.34
CA TYR A 86 20.88 18.74 17.00
C TYR A 86 20.33 17.52 17.74
N THR A 87 20.03 17.68 19.04
CA THR A 87 19.45 16.60 19.85
C THR A 87 18.05 16.27 19.36
N GLU A 88 17.24 17.28 19.04
CA GLU A 88 15.91 17.12 18.44
C GLU A 88 15.99 16.42 17.08
N PHE A 89 16.96 16.80 16.24
CA PHE A 89 17.20 16.14 14.96
C PHE A 89 17.50 14.65 15.13
N CYS A 90 18.46 14.29 15.98
CA CYS A 90 18.82 12.90 16.24
C CYS A 90 17.62 12.10 16.81
N TYR A 91 16.88 12.70 17.72
CA TYR A 91 15.68 12.09 18.30
C TYR A 91 14.62 11.81 17.24
N ASN A 92 14.28 12.83 16.43
CA ASN A 92 13.30 12.71 15.36
C ASN A 92 13.71 11.67 14.31
N PHE A 93 14.98 11.61 13.96
CA PHE A 93 15.50 10.60 13.04
C PHE A 93 15.27 9.18 13.56
N VAL A 94 15.63 8.89 14.81
CA VAL A 94 15.43 7.57 15.41
C VAL A 94 13.95 7.27 15.64
N PHE A 95 13.14 8.28 15.94
CA PHE A 95 11.70 8.12 16.07
C PHE A 95 11.03 7.79 14.72
N ALA A 96 11.52 8.35 13.62
CA ALA A 96 11.09 7.99 12.28
C ALA A 96 11.46 6.53 11.94
N LYS A 97 12.68 6.09 12.28
CA LYS A 97 13.11 4.68 12.15
C LYS A 97 12.22 3.73 12.95
N TYR A 98 11.84 4.13 14.17
CA TYR A 98 10.91 3.36 14.99
C TYR A 98 9.54 3.22 14.30
N TYR A 99 8.97 4.30 13.76
CA TYR A 99 7.70 4.21 13.03
C TYR A 99 7.82 3.38 11.76
N TYR A 100 8.94 3.46 11.06
CA TYR A 100 9.23 2.60 9.92
C TYR A 100 9.24 1.12 10.33
N LEU A 101 9.95 0.77 11.40
CA LEU A 101 10.06 -0.58 11.95
C LEU A 101 8.69 -1.20 12.28
N ILE A 102 7.76 -0.41 12.85
CA ILE A 102 6.41 -0.89 13.21
C ILE A 102 5.39 -0.75 12.07
N GLY A 103 5.82 -0.42 10.85
CA GLY A 103 4.96 -0.31 9.66
C GLY A 103 4.09 0.94 9.58
N MET A 104 4.32 1.95 10.42
CA MET A 104 3.60 3.22 10.41
C MET A 104 4.26 4.25 9.47
N TYR A 105 4.40 3.90 8.20
CA TYR A 105 5.20 4.62 7.21
C TYR A 105 4.79 6.09 7.01
N GLU A 106 3.50 6.41 6.99
CA GLU A 106 3.02 7.79 6.88
C GLU A 106 3.46 8.66 8.07
N ARG A 107 3.50 8.09 9.28
CA ARG A 107 4.00 8.80 10.45
C ARG A 107 5.51 9.01 10.38
N ALA A 108 6.24 8.00 9.93
CA ALA A 108 7.67 8.10 9.71
C ALA A 108 7.98 9.22 8.71
N LEU A 109 7.28 9.27 7.58
CA LEU A 109 7.44 10.29 6.55
C LEU A 109 7.17 11.70 7.09
N ASN A 110 6.06 11.88 7.83
CA ASN A 110 5.71 13.18 8.40
C ASN A 110 6.77 13.72 9.39
N ILE A 111 7.45 12.84 10.13
CA ILE A 111 8.55 13.23 11.02
C ILE A 111 9.77 13.64 10.20
N ILE A 112 10.14 12.85 9.20
CA ILE A 112 11.28 13.14 8.33
C ILE A 112 11.09 14.47 7.60
N ASP A 113 9.90 14.72 7.04
CA ASP A 113 9.61 15.96 6.31
C ASP A 113 9.63 17.21 7.19
N LYS A 114 9.39 17.07 8.50
CA LYS A 114 9.46 18.17 9.47
C LYS A 114 10.85 18.37 10.07
N ASN A 115 11.75 17.42 9.88
CA ASN A 115 13.08 17.47 10.47
C ASN A 115 13.96 18.47 9.73
N LYS A 116 14.36 19.54 10.39
CA LYS A 116 15.00 20.73 9.77
C LYS A 116 16.33 20.45 9.08
N LEU A 117 17.03 19.37 9.43
CA LEU A 117 18.34 19.00 8.89
C LEU A 117 18.25 17.87 7.84
N THR A 118 17.05 17.53 7.36
CA THR A 118 16.81 16.41 6.46
C THR A 118 17.60 16.48 5.15
N GLU A 119 17.73 17.69 4.59
CA GLU A 119 18.37 17.91 3.27
C GLU A 119 19.90 17.76 3.32
N GLU A 120 20.52 17.93 4.48
CA GLU A 120 21.98 17.87 4.65
C GLU A 120 22.49 16.49 5.13
N ASP A 121 21.61 15.65 5.68
CA ASP A 121 21.98 14.32 6.21
C ASP A 121 21.59 13.20 5.25
N ILE A 122 22.59 12.56 4.64
CA ILE A 122 22.41 11.43 3.71
C ILE A 122 21.58 10.31 4.34
N ARG A 123 21.75 10.00 5.63
CA ARG A 123 21.01 8.92 6.33
C ARG A 123 19.51 9.19 6.40
N THR A 124 19.15 10.44 6.63
CA THR A 124 17.75 10.87 6.65
C THR A 124 17.16 10.77 5.25
N SER A 125 17.94 11.08 4.24
CA SER A 125 17.55 10.96 2.84
C SER A 125 17.36 9.49 2.42
N GLU A 126 18.25 8.60 2.83
CA GLU A 126 18.12 7.15 2.61
C GLU A 126 16.85 6.61 3.29
N LEU A 127 16.61 6.94 4.55
CA LEU A 127 15.41 6.52 5.28
C LEU A 127 14.14 7.06 4.61
N LYS A 128 14.13 8.30 4.11
CA LYS A 128 12.98 8.86 3.39
C LYS A 128 12.67 8.07 2.12
N VAL A 129 13.70 7.67 1.38
CA VAL A 129 13.55 6.82 0.19
C VAL A 129 12.93 5.48 0.57
N GLU A 130 13.44 4.81 1.59
CA GLU A 130 12.90 3.52 2.08
C GLU A 130 11.44 3.63 2.52
N ILE A 131 11.08 4.72 3.21
CA ILE A 131 9.70 4.99 3.63
C ILE A 131 8.79 5.17 2.41
N LEU A 132 9.22 5.95 1.40
CA LEU A 132 8.45 6.17 0.18
C LEU A 132 8.28 4.87 -0.63
N GLU A 133 9.30 4.00 -0.66
CA GLU A 133 9.21 2.66 -1.25
C GLU A 133 8.17 1.80 -0.51
N ALA A 134 8.23 1.76 0.81
CA ALA A 134 7.30 1.00 1.63
C ALA A 134 5.83 1.47 1.48
N LEU A 135 5.63 2.77 1.17
CA LEU A 135 4.34 3.36 0.83
C LEU A 135 3.92 3.10 -0.63
N GLY A 136 4.75 2.46 -1.46
CA GLY A 136 4.49 2.27 -2.89
C GLY A 136 4.61 3.55 -3.73
N ARG A 137 5.13 4.64 -3.17
CA ARG A 137 5.28 5.96 -3.81
C ARG A 137 6.58 6.05 -4.63
N TYR A 138 6.82 5.05 -5.49
CA TYR A 138 8.10 4.87 -6.21
C TYR A 138 8.51 6.07 -7.09
N LYS A 139 7.54 6.78 -7.68
CA LYS A 139 7.84 7.98 -8.49
C LYS A 139 8.45 9.09 -7.63
N GLU A 140 7.93 9.28 -6.44
CA GLU A 140 8.41 10.30 -5.50
C GLU A 140 9.76 9.89 -4.92
N ALA A 141 9.92 8.61 -4.54
CA ALA A 141 11.19 8.06 -4.10
C ALA A 141 12.29 8.28 -5.15
N LEU A 142 12.01 8.00 -6.42
CA LEU A 142 12.95 8.20 -7.52
C LEU A 142 13.26 9.69 -7.78
N ALA A 143 12.24 10.56 -7.70
CA ALA A 143 12.44 12.01 -7.86
C ALA A 143 13.34 12.56 -6.75
N PHE A 144 13.03 12.20 -5.50
CA PHE A 144 13.80 12.60 -4.32
C PHE A 144 15.23 12.06 -4.36
N SER A 145 15.42 10.78 -4.73
CA SER A 145 16.76 10.18 -4.87
C SER A 145 17.62 10.93 -5.90
N ARG A 146 17.03 11.35 -7.02
CA ARG A 146 17.74 12.15 -8.03
C ARG A 146 18.17 13.52 -7.50
N GLU A 147 17.28 14.18 -6.76
CA GLU A 147 17.57 15.48 -6.15
C GLU A 147 18.74 15.36 -5.17
N VAL A 148 18.71 14.35 -4.28
CA VAL A 148 19.81 14.08 -3.34
C VAL A 148 21.13 13.77 -4.06
N VAL A 149 21.09 12.99 -5.16
CA VAL A 149 22.29 12.70 -5.96
C VAL A 149 22.83 13.96 -6.62
N GLU A 150 21.99 14.85 -7.11
CA GLU A 150 22.44 16.11 -7.70
C GLU A 150 23.14 17.00 -6.67
N HIS A 151 22.61 17.05 -5.44
CA HIS A 151 23.23 17.74 -4.32
C HIS A 151 24.53 17.07 -3.81
N THR A 152 24.59 15.73 -3.88
CA THR A 152 25.72 14.96 -3.36
C THR A 152 26.70 14.49 -4.42
N LYS A 153 26.60 14.98 -5.66
CA LYS A 153 27.53 14.62 -6.78
C LYS A 153 29.02 14.71 -6.44
N MET A 154 29.37 15.38 -5.34
CA MET A 154 30.73 15.42 -4.81
C MET A 154 31.11 14.26 -3.86
N LEU A 155 30.15 13.48 -3.40
CA LEU A 155 30.40 12.34 -2.53
C LEU A 155 30.05 11.07 -3.29
N HIS A 156 31.07 10.41 -3.86
CA HIS A 156 30.95 9.10 -4.52
C HIS A 156 30.41 8.05 -3.53
N ASN A 157 29.08 7.91 -3.48
CA ASN A 157 28.48 6.82 -2.73
C ASN A 157 27.91 5.76 -3.68
N GLU A 158 28.70 4.71 -3.96
CA GLU A 158 28.28 3.58 -4.81
C GLU A 158 27.00 2.90 -4.30
N ALA A 159 26.76 2.91 -3.00
CA ALA A 159 25.56 2.33 -2.39
C ALA A 159 24.30 3.09 -2.85
N PHE A 160 24.37 4.43 -2.90
CA PHE A 160 23.24 5.26 -3.32
C PHE A 160 22.92 5.09 -4.81
N ASN A 161 23.95 4.95 -5.65
CA ASN A 161 23.74 4.65 -7.09
C ASN A 161 23.09 3.27 -7.29
N ARG A 162 23.40 2.27 -6.45
CA ARG A 162 22.71 0.98 -6.47
C ARG A 162 21.24 1.12 -6.09
N GLN A 163 20.93 1.90 -5.06
CA GLN A 163 19.55 2.14 -4.61
C GLN A 163 18.69 2.82 -5.68
N ILE A 164 19.25 3.82 -6.39
CA ILE A 164 18.56 4.46 -7.54
C ILE A 164 18.28 3.44 -8.65
N ASN A 165 19.22 2.56 -8.94
CA ASN A 165 19.02 1.54 -9.97
C ASN A 165 17.95 0.53 -9.52
N GLN A 166 17.91 0.15 -8.25
CA GLN A 166 16.84 -0.69 -7.69
C GLN A 166 15.47 0.00 -7.79
N LEU A 167 15.38 1.29 -7.41
CA LEU A 167 14.15 2.08 -7.54
C LEU A 167 13.64 2.16 -8.98
N ARG A 168 14.54 2.37 -9.95
CA ARG A 168 14.17 2.33 -11.37
C ARG A 168 13.59 0.98 -11.74
N THR A 169 14.27 -0.09 -11.35
CA THR A 169 13.82 -1.46 -11.65
C THR A 169 12.45 -1.73 -11.03
N LEU A 170 12.24 -1.36 -9.76
CA LEU A 170 10.96 -1.51 -9.07
C LEU A 170 9.86 -0.67 -9.73
N HIS A 171 10.17 0.56 -10.10
CA HIS A 171 9.22 1.42 -10.81
C HIS A 171 8.82 0.83 -12.18
N ASP A 172 9.80 0.32 -12.93
CA ASP A 172 9.54 -0.30 -14.23
C ASP A 172 8.75 -1.60 -14.09
N LEU A 173 9.06 -2.44 -13.08
CA LEU A 173 8.30 -3.65 -12.76
C LEU A 173 6.86 -3.32 -12.37
N ASN A 174 6.66 -2.34 -11.48
CA ASN A 174 5.32 -1.92 -11.07
C ASN A 174 4.49 -1.38 -12.25
N ASN A 175 5.12 -0.62 -13.17
CA ASN A 175 4.45 -0.17 -14.40
C ASN A 175 4.08 -1.34 -15.31
N GLN A 176 4.94 -2.36 -15.43
CA GLN A 176 4.65 -3.57 -16.21
C GLN A 176 3.51 -4.38 -15.57
N GLU A 177 3.52 -4.55 -14.24
CA GLU A 177 2.43 -5.23 -13.53
C GLU A 177 1.10 -4.49 -13.67
N MET A 178 1.10 -3.15 -13.55
CA MET A 178 -0.10 -2.34 -13.76
C MET A 178 -0.64 -2.48 -15.20
N GLN A 179 0.23 -2.45 -16.20
CA GLN A 179 -0.18 -2.67 -17.60
C GLN A 179 -0.72 -4.09 -17.82
N ALA A 180 -0.08 -5.11 -17.24
CA ALA A 180 -0.54 -6.49 -17.32
C ALA A 180 -1.92 -6.65 -16.64
N TYR A 181 -2.12 -6.03 -15.48
CA TYR A 181 -3.40 -6.02 -14.78
C TYR A 181 -4.51 -5.33 -15.58
N GLU A 182 -4.22 -4.17 -16.20
CA GLU A 182 -5.17 -3.50 -17.09
C GLU A 182 -5.55 -4.36 -18.30
N LEU A 183 -4.57 -5.06 -18.91
CA LEU A 183 -4.83 -5.98 -20.00
C LEU A 183 -5.72 -7.15 -19.57
N GLN A 184 -5.46 -7.75 -18.42
CA GLN A 184 -6.30 -8.83 -17.86
C GLN A 184 -7.74 -8.35 -17.59
N LEU A 185 -7.91 -7.15 -17.04
CA LEU A 185 -9.24 -6.56 -16.83
C LEU A 185 -9.98 -6.36 -18.16
N ARG A 186 -9.31 -5.86 -19.19
CA ARG A 186 -9.89 -5.72 -20.54
C ARG A 186 -10.28 -7.06 -21.14
N GLU A 187 -9.43 -8.08 -21.02
CA GLU A 187 -9.75 -9.43 -21.49
C GLU A 187 -10.96 -10.02 -20.76
N GLN A 188 -11.05 -9.87 -19.45
CA GLN A 188 -12.21 -10.31 -18.67
C GLN A 188 -13.50 -9.57 -19.10
N GLN A 189 -13.43 -8.27 -19.34
CA GLN A 189 -14.56 -7.50 -19.84
C GLN A 189 -15.02 -7.98 -21.21
N LEU A 190 -14.09 -8.23 -22.12
CA LEU A 190 -14.39 -8.78 -23.45
C LEU A 190 -15.00 -10.20 -23.37
N HIS A 191 -14.52 -11.04 -22.48
CA HIS A 191 -15.07 -12.38 -22.22
C HIS A 191 -16.50 -12.30 -21.71
N THR A 192 -16.77 -11.42 -20.74
CA THR A 192 -18.11 -11.19 -20.19
C THR A 192 -19.06 -10.66 -21.24
N GLN A 193 -18.63 -9.71 -22.07
CA GLN A 193 -19.43 -9.21 -23.18
C GLN A 193 -19.76 -10.29 -24.20
N ARG A 194 -18.79 -11.14 -24.57
CA ARG A 194 -19.02 -12.28 -25.48
C ARG A 194 -20.01 -13.27 -24.90
N LEU A 195 -19.94 -13.61 -23.63
CA LEU A 195 -20.88 -14.49 -22.95
C LEU A 195 -22.30 -13.91 -22.95
N LEU A 196 -22.44 -12.60 -22.64
CA LEU A 196 -23.73 -11.92 -22.70
C LEU A 196 -24.33 -11.93 -24.10
N MET A 197 -23.53 -11.67 -25.13
CA MET A 197 -23.98 -11.75 -26.53
C MET A 197 -24.45 -13.15 -26.90
N ILE A 198 -23.74 -14.21 -26.49
CA ILE A 198 -24.15 -15.60 -26.75
C ILE A 198 -25.47 -15.93 -26.04
N ILE A 199 -25.62 -15.55 -24.78
CA ILE A 199 -26.88 -15.75 -24.00
C ILE A 199 -28.04 -15.05 -24.69
N LEU A 200 -27.85 -13.79 -25.12
CA LEU A 200 -28.89 -13.00 -25.83
C LEU A 200 -29.30 -13.65 -27.16
N LEU A 201 -28.34 -14.21 -27.89
CA LEU A 201 -28.56 -14.94 -29.12
C LEU A 201 -29.36 -16.22 -28.88
N VAL A 202 -29.02 -16.99 -27.85
CA VAL A 202 -29.76 -18.21 -27.48
C VAL A 202 -31.21 -17.88 -27.06
N VAL A 203 -31.42 -16.85 -26.24
CA VAL A 203 -32.74 -16.41 -25.83
C VAL A 203 -33.56 -15.97 -27.05
N SER A 204 -32.97 -15.25 -28.01
CA SER A 204 -33.63 -14.82 -29.27
C SER A 204 -34.09 -16.03 -30.09
N ILE A 205 -33.25 -17.07 -30.22
CA ILE A 205 -33.58 -18.30 -30.96
C ILE A 205 -34.76 -19.01 -30.26
N VAL A 206 -34.74 -19.14 -28.92
CA VAL A 206 -35.81 -19.79 -28.15
C VAL A 206 -37.13 -19.04 -28.35
N LEU A 207 -37.12 -17.72 -28.31
CA LEU A 207 -38.31 -16.88 -28.59
C LEU A 207 -38.86 -17.10 -30.00
N LEU A 208 -38.01 -17.17 -31.02
CA LEU A 208 -38.41 -17.44 -32.39
C LEU A 208 -39.04 -18.83 -32.53
N VAL A 209 -38.47 -19.84 -31.87
CA VAL A 209 -39.04 -21.20 -31.86
C VAL A 209 -40.43 -21.22 -31.19
N MET A 210 -40.55 -20.55 -30.02
CA MET A 210 -41.86 -20.40 -29.35
C MET A 210 -42.90 -19.72 -30.22
N LEU A 211 -42.56 -18.62 -30.88
CA LEU A 211 -43.42 -17.92 -31.81
C LEU A 211 -43.86 -18.81 -32.97
N TYR A 212 -42.92 -19.61 -33.52
CA TYR A 212 -43.21 -20.56 -34.57
C TYR A 212 -44.19 -21.67 -34.11
N ILE A 213 -44.01 -22.21 -32.90
CA ILE A 213 -44.92 -23.22 -32.34
C ILE A 213 -46.32 -22.63 -32.12
N VAL A 214 -46.43 -21.45 -31.55
CA VAL A 214 -47.70 -20.73 -31.36
C VAL A 214 -48.38 -20.47 -32.72
N TYR A 215 -47.63 -19.97 -33.71
CA TYR A 215 -48.17 -19.74 -35.06
C TYR A 215 -48.66 -21.02 -35.70
N LYS A 216 -47.91 -22.10 -35.61
CA LYS A 216 -48.30 -23.43 -36.13
C LYS A 216 -49.53 -23.96 -35.46
N SER A 217 -49.61 -23.86 -34.11
CA SER A 217 -50.80 -24.23 -33.33
C SER A 217 -52.05 -23.42 -33.72
N TYR A 218 -51.91 -22.12 -33.81
CA TYR A 218 -53.00 -21.22 -34.27
C TYR A 218 -53.48 -21.54 -35.68
N ARG A 219 -52.57 -21.83 -36.58
CA ARG A 219 -52.89 -22.22 -37.98
C ARG A 219 -53.60 -23.60 -38.00
N SER A 220 -53.18 -24.53 -37.17
CA SER A 220 -53.85 -25.84 -37.03
C SER A 220 -55.25 -25.69 -36.45
N ALA A 221 -55.42 -24.95 -35.36
CA ALA A 221 -56.73 -24.67 -34.76
C ALA A 221 -57.72 -24.04 -35.74
N ARG A 222 -57.29 -23.09 -36.59
CA ARG A 222 -58.09 -22.49 -37.67
C ARG A 222 -58.48 -23.53 -38.71
N ARG A 223 -57.64 -24.50 -39.06
CA ARG A 223 -57.98 -25.57 -40.01
C ARG A 223 -59.06 -26.46 -39.41
N TYR A 224 -58.90 -26.90 -38.16
CA TYR A 224 -59.92 -27.72 -37.43
C TYR A 224 -61.28 -26.98 -37.33
N GLN A 225 -61.28 -25.70 -37.04
CA GLN A 225 -62.52 -24.93 -36.99
C GLN A 225 -63.24 -24.88 -38.37
N ARG A 226 -62.48 -24.75 -39.47
CA ARG A 226 -63.05 -24.75 -40.83
C ARG A 226 -63.60 -26.09 -41.23
N GLU A 227 -62.95 -27.19 -40.83
CA GLU A 227 -63.44 -28.57 -41.07
C GLU A 227 -64.73 -28.80 -40.27
N LEU A 228 -64.76 -28.42 -38.98
CA LEU A 228 -65.92 -28.55 -38.11
C LEU A 228 -67.13 -27.75 -38.63
N MET A 229 -66.89 -26.57 -39.20
CA MET A 229 -67.97 -25.77 -39.85
C MET A 229 -68.52 -26.48 -41.10
N LYS A 230 -67.65 -27.06 -41.92
CA LYS A 230 -68.11 -27.82 -43.12
C LYS A 230 -68.88 -29.07 -42.71
N ASP A 231 -68.47 -29.81 -41.69
CA ASP A 231 -69.17 -30.98 -41.20
C ASP A 231 -70.51 -30.61 -40.60
N LYS A 232 -70.64 -29.49 -39.89
CA LYS A 232 -71.91 -28.94 -39.41
C LYS A 232 -72.84 -28.56 -40.53
N GLU A 233 -72.36 -27.87 -41.59
CA GLU A 233 -73.14 -27.52 -42.73
C GLU A 233 -73.64 -28.75 -43.50
N ALA A 234 -72.82 -29.79 -43.67
CA ALA A 234 -73.14 -31.07 -44.26
C ALA A 234 -74.23 -31.82 -43.44
N LEU A 235 -74.12 -31.77 -42.10
CA LEU A 235 -75.11 -32.40 -41.20
C LEU A 235 -76.49 -31.69 -41.27
N VAL A 236 -76.48 -30.35 -41.27
CA VAL A 236 -77.70 -29.59 -41.44
C VAL A 236 -78.38 -29.82 -42.78
N GLU A 237 -77.59 -29.96 -43.83
CA GLU A 237 -78.10 -30.31 -45.16
C GLU A 237 -78.67 -31.71 -45.21
N SER A 238 -78.01 -32.70 -44.61
CA SER A 238 -78.56 -34.09 -44.47
C SER A 238 -79.85 -34.13 -43.66
N GLU A 239 -79.97 -33.37 -42.54
CA GLU A 239 -81.23 -33.26 -41.80
C GLU A 239 -82.32 -32.62 -42.61
N ARG A 240 -82.03 -31.62 -43.39
CA ARG A 240 -82.99 -31.03 -44.33
C ARG A 240 -83.53 -32.00 -45.33
N GLN A 241 -82.63 -32.82 -45.94
CA GLN A 241 -83.01 -33.86 -46.89
C GLN A 241 -83.87 -34.96 -46.27
N LEU A 242 -83.51 -35.34 -45.02
CA LEU A 242 -84.35 -36.30 -44.25
C LEU A 242 -85.78 -35.76 -43.89
N ARG A 243 -85.90 -34.49 -43.62
CA ARG A 243 -87.20 -33.84 -43.36
C ARG A 243 -88.04 -33.84 -44.56
N THR A 244 -87.46 -33.40 -45.72
CA THR A 244 -88.21 -33.38 -47.01
C THR A 244 -88.61 -34.80 -47.47
N ALA A 245 -87.78 -35.83 -47.16
CA ALA A 245 -88.11 -37.23 -47.45
C ALA A 245 -89.19 -37.84 -46.53
N LYS A 246 -89.50 -37.25 -45.37
CA LYS A 246 -90.62 -37.64 -44.49
C LYS A 246 -91.98 -36.97 -44.74
N GLU A 247 -91.97 -35.89 -45.53
CA GLU A 247 -93.17 -35.15 -45.88
C GLU A 247 -93.78 -35.57 -47.22
N ILE A 248 -93.21 -36.61 -47.87
CA ILE A 248 -93.79 -37.26 -49.07
C ILE A 248 -94.39 -38.61 -48.57
#